data_2a6d67c65c53e7117c45693c1d8445fb
#
_entry.id   2a6d67c65c53e7117c45693c1d8445fb
#
_cell.length_a   1.000
_cell.length_b   1.000
_cell.length_c   1.000
_cell.angle_alpha   90.00
_cell.angle_beta   90.00
_cell.angle_gamma   90.00
#
_symmetry.space_group_name_H-M   'P 1'
#
loop_
_entity.id
_entity.type
_entity.pdbx_description
1 polymer ?
#
loop_
_entity_poly.entity_id
_entity_poly.type
_entity_poly.pdbx_seq_one_letter_code
_entity_poly.pdbx_strand_id
1 'polypeptide(L)'
;MKKFRYLKISRTKKLRYLVNYYKKKLYIIFLPGFMSDIDGEKPTAFNKYAKKNKLGFLAIEYSGHGKSSGEFTKGNISEWSKDVNNSIKKIIKKNSFILIGSSMGAWISLNQFKYFKNQIKGFIGIGSAPEFLERLMWKKFPKKTKQEIIAKGISMIKHGDPNNKKKQYEYPVTYQLIKDGRKNKVLSKKISLRINVTMFHGQK
;
A
#
# COMPACT_ATOMS: atom_id res chain seq x y z
N MET A 1 10.90 6.85 21.14
CA MET A 1 9.88 7.48 20.28
C MET A 1 10.07 7.08 18.82
N LYS A 2 8.97 6.97 18.03
CA LYS A 2 9.03 6.81 16.57
C LYS A 2 9.47 8.15 15.97
N LYS A 3 10.57 8.19 15.23
CA LYS A 3 11.00 9.40 14.52
C LYS A 3 10.60 9.31 13.05
N PHE A 4 9.46 9.90 12.69
CA PHE A 4 9.03 10.03 11.30
C PHE A 4 9.88 11.05 10.55
N ARG A 5 10.03 10.81 9.25
CA ARG A 5 10.78 11.66 8.33
C ARG A 5 9.96 11.92 7.08
N TYR A 6 10.39 12.88 6.28
CA TYR A 6 9.78 13.21 4.99
C TYR A 6 10.80 13.07 3.87
N LEU A 7 10.44 12.31 2.84
CA LEU A 7 11.21 12.16 1.62
C LEU A 7 10.69 13.14 0.58
N LYS A 8 11.49 14.12 0.20
CA LYS A 8 11.16 15.04 -0.88
C LYS A 8 11.25 14.32 -2.22
N ILE A 9 10.13 14.26 -2.95
CA ILE A 9 10.02 13.68 -4.30
C ILE A 9 10.12 14.77 -5.36
N SER A 10 9.43 15.92 -5.14
CA SER A 10 9.47 17.12 -5.98
C SER A 10 9.36 18.38 -5.13
N ARG A 11 9.20 19.56 -5.76
CA ARG A 11 8.96 20.82 -5.04
C ARG A 11 7.71 20.75 -4.15
N THR A 12 6.64 20.11 -4.61
CA THR A 12 5.33 20.05 -3.95
C THR A 12 5.03 18.68 -3.31
N LYS A 13 5.80 17.64 -3.63
CA LYS A 13 5.53 16.27 -3.19
C LYS A 13 6.56 15.79 -2.17
N LYS A 14 6.09 15.49 -0.95
CA LYS A 14 6.87 14.84 0.11
C LYS A 14 6.09 13.66 0.69
N LEU A 15 6.78 12.55 0.91
CA LEU A 15 6.21 11.32 1.46
C LEU A 15 6.70 11.15 2.89
N ARG A 16 5.78 10.92 3.81
CA ARG A 16 6.10 10.57 5.19
C ARG A 16 6.54 9.11 5.26
N TYR A 17 7.57 8.85 6.04
CA TYR A 17 8.07 7.51 6.26
C TYR A 17 8.66 7.33 7.65
N LEU A 18 8.70 6.08 8.11
CA LEU A 18 9.38 5.65 9.31
C LEU A 18 10.55 4.76 8.89
N VAL A 19 11.76 5.08 9.32
CA VAL A 19 12.93 4.27 9.02
C VAL A 19 13.71 3.94 10.28
N ASN A 20 14.20 2.71 10.36
CA ASN A 20 15.18 2.26 11.30
C ASN A 20 16.36 1.66 10.53
N TYR A 21 17.51 2.28 10.60
CA TYR A 21 18.72 1.78 9.97
C TYR A 21 19.43 0.78 10.88
N TYR A 22 19.96 -0.27 10.28
CA TYR A 22 20.80 -1.24 10.99
C TYR A 22 22.01 -1.63 10.14
N LYS A 23 23.10 -2.09 10.79
CA LYS A 23 24.32 -2.52 10.11
C LYS A 23 24.11 -3.69 9.14
N LYS A 24 23.16 -4.61 9.42
CA LYS A 24 22.74 -5.66 8.49
C LYS A 24 22.05 -5.05 7.26
N LYS A 25 22.47 -5.49 6.08
CA LYS A 25 21.96 -5.02 4.78
C LYS A 25 20.60 -5.65 4.38
N LEU A 26 19.81 -6.14 5.35
CA LEU A 26 18.47 -6.68 5.14
C LEU A 26 17.44 -5.80 5.84
N TYR A 27 16.43 -5.39 5.10
CA TYR A 27 15.35 -4.52 5.57
C TYR A 27 14.00 -5.24 5.54
N ILE A 28 13.11 -4.87 6.44
CA ILE A 28 11.67 -5.12 6.33
C ILE A 28 11.05 -3.84 5.79
N ILE A 29 10.30 -3.93 4.69
CA ILE A 29 9.55 -2.81 4.12
C ILE A 29 8.06 -3.09 4.31
N PHE A 30 7.37 -2.24 5.08
CA PHE A 30 5.94 -2.33 5.32
C PHE A 30 5.17 -1.36 4.42
N LEU A 31 4.18 -1.87 3.70
CA LEU A 31 3.28 -1.12 2.83
C LEU A 31 1.84 -1.21 3.35
N PRO A 32 1.22 -0.07 3.72
CA PRO A 32 -0.11 -0.02 4.30
C PRO A 32 -1.23 -0.30 3.28
N GLY A 33 -2.45 -0.47 3.78
CA GLY A 33 -3.65 -0.65 2.97
C GLY A 33 -4.20 0.66 2.40
N PHE A 34 -5.30 0.54 1.68
CA PHE A 34 -6.09 1.65 1.14
C PHE A 34 -6.57 2.55 2.28
N MET A 35 -6.37 3.86 2.16
CA MET A 35 -6.68 4.88 3.17
C MET A 35 -6.02 4.67 4.54
N SER A 36 -5.00 3.85 4.63
CA SER A 36 -4.27 3.60 5.88
C SER A 36 -2.99 4.45 5.95
N ASP A 37 -2.57 4.73 7.18
CA ASP A 37 -1.30 5.36 7.51
C ASP A 37 -0.26 4.36 8.04
N ILE A 38 0.84 4.90 8.56
CA ILE A 38 1.93 4.13 9.19
C ILE A 38 2.02 4.34 10.72
N ASP A 39 1.01 4.94 11.33
CA ASP A 39 0.94 5.14 12.80
C ASP A 39 0.39 3.90 13.53
N GLY A 40 -0.35 3.03 12.84
CA GLY A 40 -1.08 1.90 13.38
C GLY A 40 -0.21 0.80 14.02
N GLU A 41 -0.89 -0.25 14.50
CA GLU A 41 -0.28 -1.38 15.22
C GLU A 41 0.66 -2.21 14.36
N LYS A 42 0.24 -2.54 13.12
CA LYS A 42 1.04 -3.39 12.22
C LYS A 42 2.44 -2.82 11.97
N PRO A 43 2.62 -1.58 11.45
CA PRO A 43 3.96 -1.02 11.23
C PRO A 43 4.73 -0.87 12.54
N THR A 44 4.04 -0.65 13.68
CA THR A 44 4.67 -0.60 15.00
C THR A 44 5.26 -1.94 15.40
N ALA A 45 4.49 -3.02 15.27
CA ALA A 45 4.91 -4.38 15.61
C ALA A 45 6.09 -4.83 14.75
N PHE A 46 6.02 -4.61 13.43
CA PHE A 46 7.13 -4.96 12.52
C PHE A 46 8.39 -4.14 12.76
N ASN A 47 8.27 -2.85 13.11
CA ASN A 47 9.43 -2.05 13.49
C ASN A 47 10.07 -2.55 14.79
N LYS A 48 9.26 -2.94 15.80
CA LYS A 48 9.74 -3.55 17.05
C LYS A 48 10.45 -4.87 16.77
N TYR A 49 9.86 -5.72 15.93
CA TYR A 49 10.47 -6.98 15.51
C TYR A 49 11.81 -6.76 14.78
N ALA A 50 11.85 -5.84 13.82
CA ALA A 50 13.06 -5.51 13.09
C ALA A 50 14.19 -5.06 14.04
N LYS A 51 13.89 -4.18 14.99
CA LYS A 51 14.86 -3.75 16.01
C LYS A 51 15.38 -4.91 16.84
N LYS A 52 14.49 -5.77 17.36
CA LYS A 52 14.86 -6.95 18.15
C LYS A 52 15.79 -7.89 17.39
N ASN A 53 15.56 -8.06 16.09
CA ASN A 53 16.33 -8.96 15.23
C ASN A 53 17.49 -8.28 14.49
N LYS A 54 17.82 -7.04 14.84
CA LYS A 54 18.92 -6.28 14.23
C LYS A 54 18.77 -6.15 12.71
N LEU A 55 17.53 -5.93 12.22
CA LEU A 55 17.18 -5.70 10.83
C LEU A 55 16.86 -4.21 10.60
N GLY A 56 17.06 -3.73 9.38
CA GLY A 56 16.52 -2.45 8.95
C GLY A 56 15.00 -2.50 8.83
N PHE A 57 14.34 -1.35 8.96
CA PHE A 57 12.91 -1.22 8.79
C PHE A 57 12.57 0.03 7.99
N LEU A 58 11.60 -0.06 7.10
CA LEU A 58 11.03 1.07 6.38
C LEU A 58 9.50 0.89 6.30
N ALA A 59 8.73 1.87 6.72
CA ALA A 59 7.32 1.98 6.42
C ALA A 59 7.07 3.29 5.66
N ILE A 60 6.25 3.26 4.62
CA ILE A 60 6.03 4.36 3.69
C ILE A 60 4.54 4.70 3.65
N GLU A 61 4.21 5.97 3.83
CA GLU A 61 2.90 6.51 3.48
C GLU A 61 2.91 6.99 2.03
N TYR A 62 1.94 6.54 1.25
CA TYR A 62 1.77 7.00 -0.14
C TYR A 62 1.30 8.45 -0.19
N SER A 63 1.47 9.11 -1.32
CA SER A 63 0.87 10.43 -1.56
C SER A 63 -0.65 10.39 -1.34
N GLY A 64 -1.18 11.43 -0.70
CA GLY A 64 -2.60 11.54 -0.33
C GLY A 64 -3.04 10.64 0.82
N HIS A 65 -2.13 9.90 1.48
CA HIS A 65 -2.41 9.10 2.67
C HIS A 65 -1.77 9.73 3.91
N GLY A 66 -2.42 9.57 5.05
CA GLY A 66 -1.91 10.01 6.35
C GLY A 66 -1.41 11.45 6.34
N LYS A 67 -0.12 11.66 6.59
CA LYS A 67 0.55 12.97 6.61
C LYS A 67 1.48 13.21 5.41
N SER A 68 1.46 12.34 4.42
CA SER A 68 2.11 12.59 3.12
C SER A 68 1.36 13.68 2.36
N SER A 69 2.08 14.44 1.54
CA SER A 69 1.45 15.47 0.70
C SER A 69 0.63 14.86 -0.44
N GLY A 70 -0.25 15.67 -1.01
CA GLY A 70 -1.15 15.31 -2.11
C GLY A 70 -2.57 15.07 -1.63
N GLU A 71 -3.47 14.97 -2.60
CA GLU A 71 -4.88 14.67 -2.38
C GLU A 71 -5.14 13.20 -2.69
N PHE A 72 -5.87 12.51 -1.79
CA PHE A 72 -6.20 11.10 -1.96
C PHE A 72 -6.94 10.83 -3.28
N THR A 73 -7.86 11.71 -3.65
CA THR A 73 -8.68 11.62 -4.87
C THR A 73 -7.89 11.75 -6.17
N LYS A 74 -6.69 12.30 -6.12
CA LYS A 74 -5.74 12.37 -7.24
C LYS A 74 -4.79 11.17 -7.29
N GLY A 75 -4.76 10.33 -6.25
CA GLY A 75 -3.94 9.15 -6.16
C GLY A 75 -4.52 7.95 -6.91
N ASN A 76 -3.66 7.00 -7.25
CA ASN A 76 -4.02 5.74 -7.89
C ASN A 76 -2.90 4.69 -7.72
N ILE A 77 -3.14 3.45 -8.15
CA ILE A 77 -2.20 2.33 -7.97
C ILE A 77 -0.84 2.60 -8.63
N SER A 78 -0.83 3.22 -9.81
CA SER A 78 0.41 3.58 -10.52
C SER A 78 1.23 4.60 -9.73
N GLU A 79 0.60 5.68 -9.25
CA GLU A 79 1.26 6.72 -8.48
C GLU A 79 1.78 6.19 -7.14
N TRP A 80 0.98 5.41 -6.40
CA TRP A 80 1.39 4.82 -5.12
C TRP A 80 2.51 3.79 -5.30
N SER A 81 2.47 3.00 -6.39
CA SER A 81 3.58 2.11 -6.76
C SER A 81 4.87 2.88 -7.06
N LYS A 82 4.77 4.03 -7.73
CA LYS A 82 5.90 4.94 -8.01
C LYS A 82 6.45 5.59 -6.75
N ASP A 83 5.59 5.96 -5.79
CA ASP A 83 6.00 6.47 -4.49
C ASP A 83 6.87 5.47 -3.75
N VAL A 84 6.45 4.20 -3.72
CA VAL A 84 7.22 3.11 -3.11
C VAL A 84 8.53 2.89 -3.85
N ASN A 85 8.51 2.83 -5.18
CA ASN A 85 9.71 2.66 -6.00
C ASN A 85 10.76 3.75 -5.71
N ASN A 86 10.35 5.01 -5.69
CA ASN A 86 11.22 6.15 -5.39
C ASN A 86 11.78 6.07 -3.96
N SER A 87 10.94 5.67 -3.00
CA SER A 87 11.36 5.54 -1.59
C SER A 87 12.38 4.41 -1.42
N ILE A 88 12.16 3.26 -2.03
CA ILE A 88 13.11 2.14 -2.00
C ILE A 88 14.45 2.58 -2.62
N LYS A 89 14.44 3.17 -3.81
CA LYS A 89 15.66 3.64 -4.48
C LYS A 89 16.46 4.63 -3.64
N LYS A 90 15.79 5.59 -3.01
CA LYS A 90 16.44 6.66 -2.25
C LYS A 90 16.90 6.23 -0.86
N ILE A 91 16.12 5.37 -0.17
CA ILE A 91 16.33 5.03 1.25
C ILE A 91 17.06 3.69 1.38
N ILE A 92 16.58 2.65 0.68
CA ILE A 92 17.12 1.29 0.77
C ILE A 92 18.33 1.10 -0.13
N LYS A 93 18.36 1.82 -1.26
CA LYS A 93 19.44 1.77 -2.26
C LYS A 93 19.64 0.33 -2.79
N LYS A 94 20.84 -0.24 -2.60
CA LYS A 94 21.22 -1.59 -3.07
C LYS A 94 20.97 -2.70 -2.04
N ASN A 95 20.44 -2.38 -0.84
CA ASN A 95 20.23 -3.38 0.19
C ASN A 95 19.09 -4.34 -0.17
N SER A 96 19.16 -5.56 0.34
CA SER A 96 18.09 -6.56 0.23
C SER A 96 16.94 -6.25 1.19
N PHE A 97 15.72 -6.69 0.85
CA PHE A 97 14.57 -6.47 1.70
C PHE A 97 13.49 -7.56 1.56
N ILE A 98 12.67 -7.66 2.61
CA ILE A 98 11.42 -8.41 2.63
C ILE A 98 10.28 -7.41 2.53
N LEU A 99 9.34 -7.64 1.62
CA LEU A 99 8.12 -6.85 1.50
C LEU A 99 7.03 -7.40 2.41
N ILE A 100 6.38 -6.53 3.17
CA ILE A 100 5.17 -6.85 3.94
C ILE A 100 4.07 -5.91 3.44
N GLY A 101 3.08 -6.47 2.75
CA GLY A 101 1.96 -5.72 2.21
C GLY A 101 0.65 -6.06 2.95
N SER A 102 0.00 -5.04 3.50
CA SER A 102 -1.34 -5.18 4.09
C SER A 102 -2.41 -4.74 3.08
N SER A 103 -3.39 -5.60 2.77
CA SER A 103 -4.49 -5.29 1.84
C SER A 103 -3.99 -4.78 0.48
N MET A 104 -4.30 -3.53 0.10
CA MET A 104 -3.76 -2.84 -1.09
C MET A 104 -2.21 -2.84 -1.10
N GLY A 105 -1.56 -2.76 0.06
CA GLY A 105 -0.11 -2.81 0.15
C GLY A 105 0.50 -4.08 -0.43
N ALA A 106 -0.23 -5.20 -0.41
CA ALA A 106 0.18 -6.43 -1.08
C ALA A 106 0.17 -6.28 -2.61
N TRP A 107 -0.84 -5.61 -3.17
CA TRP A 107 -0.88 -5.31 -4.60
C TRP A 107 0.28 -4.41 -5.02
N ILE A 108 0.52 -3.33 -4.28
CA ILE A 108 1.65 -2.43 -4.53
C ILE A 108 2.99 -3.16 -4.39
N SER A 109 3.11 -4.11 -3.42
CA SER A 109 4.28 -4.97 -3.27
C SER A 109 4.54 -5.80 -4.53
N LEU A 110 3.51 -6.44 -5.09
CA LEU A 110 3.62 -7.22 -6.33
C LEU A 110 4.12 -6.36 -7.50
N ASN A 111 3.69 -5.10 -7.59
CA ASN A 111 4.16 -4.18 -8.61
C ASN A 111 5.66 -3.84 -8.47
N GLN A 112 6.28 -4.03 -7.30
CA GLN A 112 7.71 -3.76 -7.12
C GLN A 112 8.62 -4.86 -7.66
N PHE A 113 8.12 -6.08 -7.84
CA PHE A 113 8.94 -7.20 -8.32
C PHE A 113 9.59 -6.96 -9.68
N LYS A 114 8.92 -6.23 -10.57
CA LYS A 114 9.50 -5.87 -11.89
C LYS A 114 10.74 -4.98 -11.79
N TYR A 115 10.92 -4.26 -10.67
CA TYR A 115 12.02 -3.31 -10.49
C TYR A 115 13.12 -3.82 -9.54
N PHE A 116 12.76 -4.66 -8.55
CA PHE A 116 13.64 -5.02 -7.44
C PHE A 116 13.78 -6.53 -7.26
N LYS A 117 13.55 -7.32 -8.31
CA LYS A 117 13.54 -8.79 -8.28
C LYS A 117 14.74 -9.38 -7.50
N ASN A 118 15.94 -8.86 -7.70
CA ASN A 118 17.17 -9.37 -7.06
C ASN A 118 17.33 -8.93 -5.60
N GLN A 119 16.69 -7.83 -5.21
CA GLN A 119 16.75 -7.27 -3.85
C GLN A 119 15.65 -7.83 -2.94
N ILE A 120 14.51 -8.25 -3.51
CA ILE A 120 13.40 -8.83 -2.76
C ILE A 120 13.77 -10.26 -2.36
N LYS A 121 13.88 -10.53 -1.05
CA LYS A 121 14.24 -11.84 -0.48
C LYS A 121 13.05 -12.59 0.14
N GLY A 122 11.90 -11.95 0.24
CA GLY A 122 10.67 -12.54 0.76
C GLY A 122 9.49 -11.61 0.58
N PHE A 123 8.28 -12.18 0.61
CA PHE A 123 7.04 -11.44 0.56
C PHE A 123 6.05 -11.99 1.60
N ILE A 124 5.47 -11.09 2.40
CA ILE A 124 4.42 -11.41 3.37
C ILE A 124 3.19 -10.59 3.01
N GLY A 125 2.09 -11.28 2.75
CA GLY A 125 0.78 -10.67 2.48
C GLY A 125 -0.14 -10.82 3.69
N ILE A 126 -0.75 -9.71 4.15
CA ILE A 126 -1.70 -9.69 5.27
C ILE A 126 -3.04 -9.19 4.76
N GLY A 127 -4.07 -10.06 4.76
CA GLY A 127 -5.37 -9.75 4.18
C GLY A 127 -5.24 -9.23 2.75
N SER A 128 -4.39 -9.88 1.95
CA SER A 128 -3.98 -9.41 0.63
C SER A 128 -5.15 -9.20 -0.32
N ALA A 129 -5.24 -8.01 -0.92
CA ALA A 129 -6.34 -7.63 -1.80
C ALA A 129 -5.83 -7.07 -3.15
N PRO A 130 -5.06 -7.84 -3.94
CA PRO A 130 -4.70 -7.40 -5.28
C PRO A 130 -5.96 -7.28 -6.16
N GLU A 131 -5.99 -6.24 -7.00
CA GLU A 131 -7.13 -5.93 -7.88
C GLU A 131 -8.48 -5.71 -7.16
N PHE A 132 -8.45 -5.35 -5.86
CA PHE A 132 -9.68 -5.16 -5.07
C PHE A 132 -10.62 -4.09 -5.66
N LEU A 133 -10.08 -3.07 -6.30
CA LEU A 133 -10.87 -2.01 -6.94
C LEU A 133 -11.84 -2.55 -7.98
N GLU A 134 -11.45 -3.56 -8.75
CA GLU A 134 -12.32 -4.22 -9.70
C GLU A 134 -13.14 -5.33 -9.05
N ARG A 135 -12.46 -6.25 -8.33
CA ARG A 135 -13.05 -7.50 -7.87
C ARG A 135 -13.97 -7.34 -6.67
N LEU A 136 -13.59 -6.47 -5.72
CA LEU A 136 -14.31 -6.31 -4.45
C LEU A 136 -15.14 -5.02 -4.39
N MET A 137 -14.86 -4.04 -5.25
CA MET A 137 -15.58 -2.77 -5.29
C MET A 137 -16.41 -2.63 -6.57
N TRP A 138 -15.77 -2.36 -7.71
CA TRP A 138 -16.50 -2.05 -8.94
C TRP A 138 -17.54 -3.10 -9.32
N LYS A 139 -17.18 -4.39 -9.31
CA LYS A 139 -18.13 -5.46 -9.65
C LYS A 139 -19.35 -5.49 -8.72
N LYS A 140 -19.15 -5.15 -7.43
CA LYS A 140 -20.19 -5.17 -6.39
C LYS A 140 -20.99 -3.88 -6.28
N PHE A 141 -20.52 -2.76 -6.86
CA PHE A 141 -21.25 -1.50 -6.79
C PHE A 141 -22.60 -1.58 -7.50
N PRO A 142 -23.68 -1.02 -6.91
CA PRO A 142 -24.96 -0.83 -7.57
C PRO A 142 -24.82 -0.07 -8.89
N LYS A 143 -25.74 -0.31 -9.83
CA LYS A 143 -25.76 0.40 -11.13
C LYS A 143 -25.74 1.92 -10.97
N LYS A 144 -26.53 2.46 -10.02
CA LYS A 144 -26.58 3.89 -9.69
C LYS A 144 -25.22 4.45 -9.30
N THR A 145 -24.50 3.77 -8.40
CA THR A 145 -23.15 4.17 -7.96
C THR A 145 -22.14 4.17 -9.11
N LYS A 146 -22.19 3.15 -9.97
CA LYS A 146 -21.33 3.09 -11.18
C LYS A 146 -21.61 4.25 -12.12
N GLN A 147 -22.88 4.55 -12.37
CA GLN A 147 -23.30 5.67 -13.21
C GLN A 147 -22.84 7.00 -12.62
N GLU A 148 -22.97 7.19 -11.31
CA GLU A 148 -22.49 8.39 -10.63
C GLU A 148 -20.97 8.56 -10.76
N ILE A 149 -20.19 7.51 -10.51
CA ILE A 149 -18.72 7.53 -10.66
C ILE A 149 -18.32 7.86 -12.11
N ILE A 150 -19.03 7.32 -13.10
CA ILE A 150 -18.74 7.59 -14.52
C ILE A 150 -19.08 9.05 -14.87
N ALA A 151 -20.26 9.52 -14.47
CA ALA A 151 -20.75 10.85 -14.84
C ALA A 151 -20.04 11.99 -14.11
N LYS A 152 -19.82 11.83 -12.78
CA LYS A 152 -19.21 12.88 -11.94
C LYS A 152 -17.69 12.69 -11.75
N GLY A 153 -17.15 11.56 -12.19
CA GLY A 153 -15.74 11.18 -11.95
C GLY A 153 -15.45 10.65 -10.56
N ILE A 154 -16.38 10.75 -9.60
CA ILE A 154 -16.22 10.39 -8.17
C ILE A 154 -17.58 10.08 -7.54
N SER A 155 -17.57 9.15 -6.55
CA SER A 155 -18.66 8.96 -5.59
C SER A 155 -18.11 8.65 -4.20
N MET A 156 -18.85 9.05 -3.16
CA MET A 156 -18.57 8.68 -1.77
C MET A 156 -19.19 7.32 -1.46
N ILE A 157 -18.37 6.39 -1.01
CA ILE A 157 -18.78 5.01 -0.74
C ILE A 157 -18.88 4.82 0.77
N LYS A 158 -20.08 4.48 1.24
CA LYS A 158 -20.32 4.11 2.64
C LYS A 158 -19.77 2.72 2.92
N HIS A 159 -19.10 2.57 4.05
CA HIS A 159 -18.56 1.30 4.54
C HIS A 159 -18.75 1.19 6.05
N GLY A 160 -18.83 -0.05 6.54
CA GLY A 160 -19.02 -0.34 7.96
C GLY A 160 -20.36 -1.01 8.24
N ASP A 161 -20.70 -1.14 9.52
CA ASP A 161 -21.94 -1.77 9.97
C ASP A 161 -23.12 -0.82 9.77
N PRO A 162 -24.15 -1.19 8.93
CA PRO A 162 -25.32 -0.35 8.71
C PRO A 162 -26.07 0.00 10.01
N ASN A 163 -26.00 -0.86 11.01
CA ASN A 163 -26.70 -0.72 12.28
C ASN A 163 -25.88 0.01 13.36
N ASN A 164 -24.63 0.34 13.06
CA ASN A 164 -23.72 1.02 14.01
C ASN A 164 -23.06 2.25 13.38
N LYS A 165 -23.69 3.42 13.54
CA LYS A 165 -23.17 4.70 13.00
C LYS A 165 -21.73 5.02 13.39
N LYS A 166 -21.28 4.60 14.59
CA LYS A 166 -19.89 4.81 15.06
C LYS A 166 -18.86 3.97 14.29
N LYS A 167 -19.30 2.93 13.61
CA LYS A 167 -18.47 2.05 12.76
C LYS A 167 -18.67 2.31 11.27
N GLN A 168 -19.42 3.35 10.92
CA GLN A 168 -19.60 3.77 9.53
C GLN A 168 -18.59 4.85 9.17
N TYR A 169 -18.03 4.75 7.99
CA TYR A 169 -17.18 5.77 7.39
C TYR A 169 -17.41 5.82 5.88
N GLU A 170 -17.13 6.96 5.30
CA GLU A 170 -17.23 7.16 3.86
C GLU A 170 -15.84 7.39 3.29
N TYR A 171 -15.64 6.95 2.07
CA TYR A 171 -14.42 7.23 1.33
C TYR A 171 -14.68 7.46 -0.15
N PRO A 172 -13.91 8.36 -0.77
CA PRO A 172 -14.07 8.66 -2.17
C PRO A 172 -13.51 7.54 -3.06
N VAL A 173 -14.26 7.18 -4.09
CA VAL A 173 -13.79 6.33 -5.18
C VAL A 173 -13.91 7.10 -6.48
N THR A 174 -12.79 7.33 -7.14
CA THR A 174 -12.75 8.06 -8.41
C THR A 174 -12.74 7.12 -9.60
N TYR A 175 -13.30 7.58 -10.73
CA TYR A 175 -13.27 6.80 -11.97
C TYR A 175 -11.84 6.57 -12.48
N GLN A 176 -10.95 7.57 -12.29
CA GLN A 176 -9.54 7.43 -12.64
C GLN A 176 -8.83 6.33 -11.82
N LEU A 177 -9.16 6.19 -10.53
CA LEU A 177 -8.63 5.12 -9.67
C LEU A 177 -9.05 3.73 -10.18
N ILE A 178 -10.33 3.56 -10.55
CA ILE A 178 -10.83 2.30 -11.13
C ILE A 178 -10.14 1.99 -12.47
N LYS A 179 -10.04 2.98 -13.36
CA LYS A 179 -9.35 2.81 -14.66
C LYS A 179 -7.89 2.44 -14.49
N ASP A 180 -7.20 3.10 -13.58
CA ASP A 180 -5.79 2.83 -13.30
C ASP A 180 -5.58 1.46 -12.67
N GLY A 181 -6.47 1.04 -11.74
CA GLY A 181 -6.45 -0.30 -11.17
C GLY A 181 -6.55 -1.39 -12.24
N ARG A 182 -7.37 -1.20 -13.27
CA ARG A 182 -7.48 -2.12 -14.42
C ARG A 182 -6.19 -2.22 -15.24
N LYS A 183 -5.39 -1.17 -15.32
CA LYS A 183 -4.08 -1.15 -15.98
C LYS A 183 -3.00 -1.87 -15.17
N ASN A 184 -3.16 -1.92 -13.85
CA ASN A 184 -2.20 -2.50 -12.92
C ASN A 184 -2.54 -3.95 -12.52
N LYS A 185 -3.16 -4.74 -13.39
CA LYS A 185 -3.50 -6.14 -13.12
C LYS A 185 -2.24 -6.97 -12.83
N VAL A 186 -2.30 -7.80 -11.81
CA VAL A 186 -1.23 -8.71 -11.39
C VAL A 186 -1.70 -10.18 -11.33
N LEU A 187 -3.01 -10.42 -11.33
CA LEU A 187 -3.61 -11.76 -11.25
C LEU A 187 -4.07 -12.31 -12.61
N SER A 188 -3.79 -11.62 -13.70
CA SER A 188 -4.13 -12.06 -15.06
C SER A 188 -3.27 -13.23 -15.55
N LYS A 189 -2.12 -13.45 -14.92
CA LYS A 189 -1.18 -14.54 -15.22
C LYS A 189 -0.72 -15.19 -13.91
N LYS A 190 -0.20 -16.42 -14.00
CA LYS A 190 0.44 -17.09 -12.87
C LYS A 190 1.61 -16.24 -12.37
N ILE A 191 1.59 -15.92 -11.07
CA ILE A 191 2.70 -15.21 -10.42
C ILE A 191 3.71 -16.26 -10.00
N SER A 192 4.90 -16.24 -10.62
CA SER A 192 6.02 -17.11 -10.24
C SER A 192 7.08 -16.29 -9.51
N LEU A 193 7.17 -16.49 -8.21
CA LEU A 193 8.16 -15.85 -7.35
C LEU A 193 9.13 -16.91 -6.83
N ARG A 194 10.44 -16.75 -7.11
CA ARG A 194 11.51 -17.63 -6.60
C ARG A 194 12.03 -17.11 -5.25
N ILE A 195 11.12 -16.89 -4.31
CA ILE A 195 11.37 -16.41 -2.96
C ILE A 195 10.36 -17.02 -1.99
N ASN A 196 10.62 -16.94 -0.69
CA ASN A 196 9.63 -17.34 0.32
C ASN A 196 8.44 -16.38 0.32
N VAL A 197 7.23 -16.95 0.28
CA VAL A 197 5.96 -16.22 0.33
C VAL A 197 5.14 -16.75 1.48
N THR A 198 4.64 -15.83 2.33
CA THR A 198 3.73 -16.15 3.43
C THR A 198 2.47 -15.28 3.30
N MET A 199 1.31 -15.90 3.43
CA MET A 199 0.02 -15.21 3.34
C MET A 199 -0.78 -15.41 4.61
N PHE A 200 -1.17 -14.30 5.26
CA PHE A 200 -2.10 -14.31 6.40
C PHE A 200 -3.47 -13.83 5.95
N HIS A 201 -4.48 -14.61 6.26
CA HIS A 201 -5.88 -14.26 5.97
C HIS A 201 -6.75 -14.59 7.19
N GLY A 202 -7.68 -13.69 7.54
CA GLY A 202 -8.64 -13.94 8.60
C GLY A 202 -9.63 -15.03 8.18
N GLN A 203 -9.95 -15.95 9.06
CA GLN A 203 -11.09 -16.85 8.92
C GLN A 203 -12.34 -16.17 9.49
N LYS A 204 -13.53 -16.47 8.90
CA LYS A 204 -14.81 -16.04 9.44
C LYS A 204 -15.22 -16.94 10.60
#